data_4f7c557523995bc3e7028ca06aad2e2e
#
_entry.id   4f7c557523995bc3e7028ca06aad2e2e
#
_cell.length_a   1.000
_cell.length_b   1.000
_cell.length_c   1.000
_cell.angle_alpha   90.00
_cell.angle_beta   90.00
_cell.angle_gamma   90.00
#
_symmetry.space_group_name_H-M   'P 1'
#
loop_
_entity.id
_entity.type
_entity.pdbx_description
1 polymer ?
#
loop_
_entity_poly.entity_id
_entity_poly.type
_entity_poly.pdbx_seq_one_letter_code
_entity_poly.pdbx_strand_id
1 'polypeptide(L)'
;VYSALQSLAEKGALYLIEGESTKYTPVAVSEFLKNTLEDLQKKAFIIEENAPKKRETQDGYITILGAKNIQNKIRQMLEETKERLYVMASFDILETFRKELETLVVNGKKVVLISDDFEIPKAIYHKTQTEKNQIRLIVDSSFVLTGEISGSEHDTCLYSGQQNLVDVM
;
A
#
# COMPACT_ATOMS: atom_id res chain seq x y z
N VAL A 1 -31.76 -7.19 -19.28
CA VAL A 1 -31.41 -5.83 -19.76
C VAL A 1 -31.96 -4.76 -18.81
N TYR A 2 -33.29 -4.75 -18.51
CA TYR A 2 -33.90 -3.70 -17.67
C TYR A 2 -33.30 -3.63 -16.24
N SER A 3 -33.03 -4.76 -15.59
CA SER A 3 -32.41 -4.78 -14.25
C SER A 3 -31.00 -4.19 -14.23
N ALA A 4 -30.24 -4.39 -15.31
CA ALA A 4 -28.90 -3.79 -15.43
C ALA A 4 -28.97 -2.27 -15.62
N LEU A 5 -29.91 -1.79 -16.45
CA LEU A 5 -30.12 -0.34 -16.64
C LEU A 5 -30.58 0.34 -15.35
N GLN A 6 -31.48 -0.29 -14.60
CA GLN A 6 -31.89 0.20 -13.30
C GLN A 6 -30.73 0.28 -12.32
N SER A 7 -29.90 -0.76 -12.21
CA SER A 7 -28.71 -0.76 -11.34
C SER A 7 -27.70 0.31 -11.74
N LEU A 8 -27.55 0.59 -13.04
CA LEU A 8 -26.68 1.69 -13.50
C LEU A 8 -27.26 3.07 -13.17
N ALA A 9 -28.60 3.23 -13.24
CA ALA A 9 -29.25 4.48 -12.84
C ALA A 9 -29.12 4.72 -11.33
N GLU A 10 -29.34 3.68 -10.50
CA GLU A 10 -29.12 3.74 -9.03
C GLU A 10 -27.68 4.11 -8.65
N LYS A 11 -26.71 3.71 -9.47
CA LYS A 11 -25.29 4.09 -9.28
C LYS A 11 -24.92 5.47 -9.85
N GLY A 12 -25.90 6.17 -10.44
CA GLY A 12 -25.69 7.50 -11.02
C GLY A 12 -24.96 7.51 -12.37
N ALA A 13 -24.88 6.35 -13.06
CA ALA A 13 -24.27 6.25 -14.39
C ALA A 13 -25.23 6.58 -15.53
N LEU A 14 -26.54 6.56 -15.26
CA LEU A 14 -27.61 6.86 -16.22
C LEU A 14 -28.64 7.80 -15.59
N TYR A 15 -29.20 8.67 -16.40
CA TYR A 15 -30.45 9.39 -16.10
C TYR A 15 -31.63 8.65 -16.68
N LEU A 16 -32.75 8.68 -15.97
CA LEU A 16 -34.03 8.14 -16.40
C LEU A 16 -34.87 9.29 -16.96
N ILE A 17 -35.36 9.11 -18.19
CA ILE A 17 -36.24 10.08 -18.82
C ILE A 17 -37.65 9.44 -18.83
N GLU A 18 -38.56 10.03 -18.04
CA GLU A 18 -39.94 9.63 -17.95
C GLU A 18 -40.75 10.27 -19.10
N GLY A 19 -41.55 9.46 -19.80
CA GLY A 19 -42.40 9.86 -20.91
C GLY A 19 -43.38 8.75 -21.24
N GLU A 20 -43.94 8.74 -22.46
CA GLU A 20 -44.80 7.63 -22.95
C GLU A 20 -44.08 6.28 -22.89
N SER A 21 -42.76 6.29 -22.94
CA SER A 21 -41.89 5.13 -22.67
C SER A 21 -40.67 5.57 -21.89
N THR A 22 -40.25 4.74 -20.92
CA THR A 22 -39.02 4.99 -20.12
C THR A 22 -37.80 4.90 -21.03
N LYS A 23 -36.99 5.96 -21.07
CA LYS A 23 -35.70 6.03 -21.77
C LYS A 23 -34.57 6.27 -20.79
N TYR A 24 -33.38 5.78 -21.13
CA TYR A 24 -32.16 5.96 -20.35
C TYR A 24 -31.16 6.75 -21.19
N THR A 25 -30.51 7.74 -20.54
CA THR A 25 -29.41 8.50 -21.14
C THR A 25 -28.17 8.39 -20.28
N PRO A 26 -26.99 8.15 -20.85
CA PRO A 26 -25.76 8.04 -20.06
C PRO A 26 -25.38 9.40 -19.46
N VAL A 27 -24.91 9.38 -18.22
CA VAL A 27 -24.21 10.51 -17.59
C VAL A 27 -22.83 10.64 -18.24
N ALA A 28 -22.32 11.85 -18.42
CA ALA A 28 -20.95 12.05 -18.92
C ALA A 28 -19.96 11.33 -17.99
N VAL A 29 -19.01 10.58 -18.57
CA VAL A 29 -18.05 9.78 -17.79
C VAL A 29 -17.29 10.63 -16.77
N SER A 30 -16.89 11.83 -17.15
CA SER A 30 -16.19 12.77 -16.26
C SER A 30 -17.04 13.20 -15.05
N GLU A 31 -18.33 13.43 -15.27
CA GLU A 31 -19.29 13.79 -14.23
C GLU A 31 -19.52 12.59 -13.30
N PHE A 32 -19.76 11.41 -13.84
CA PHE A 32 -19.94 10.18 -13.07
C PHE A 32 -18.71 9.89 -12.17
N LEU A 33 -17.50 9.98 -12.73
CA LEU A 33 -16.27 9.74 -11.98
C LEU A 33 -16.07 10.77 -10.88
N LYS A 34 -16.33 12.06 -11.16
CA LYS A 34 -16.24 13.13 -10.16
C LYS A 34 -17.17 12.86 -8.99
N ASN A 35 -18.46 12.60 -9.27
CA ASN A 35 -19.45 12.32 -8.23
C ASN A 35 -19.08 11.08 -7.39
N THR A 36 -18.60 10.02 -8.04
CA THR A 36 -18.15 8.80 -7.35
C THR A 36 -16.97 9.06 -6.42
N LEU A 37 -15.99 9.85 -6.86
CA LEU A 37 -14.83 10.22 -6.02
C LEU A 37 -15.24 11.08 -4.83
N GLU A 38 -16.13 12.07 -5.03
CA GLU A 38 -16.67 12.90 -3.96
C GLU A 38 -17.41 12.06 -2.91
N ASP A 39 -18.22 11.08 -3.34
CA ASP A 39 -18.91 10.17 -2.43
C ASP A 39 -17.97 9.26 -1.65
N LEU A 40 -16.91 8.77 -2.28
CA LEU A 40 -15.86 7.98 -1.60
C LEU A 40 -15.12 8.84 -0.58
N GLN A 41 -14.78 10.09 -0.90
CA GLN A 41 -14.12 11.00 0.02
C GLN A 41 -15.01 11.32 1.25
N LYS A 42 -16.31 11.57 1.04
CA LYS A 42 -17.25 11.76 2.16
C LYS A 42 -17.33 10.52 3.07
N LYS A 43 -17.39 9.33 2.47
CA LYS A 43 -17.41 8.07 3.24
C LYS A 43 -16.11 7.86 4.00
N ALA A 44 -14.96 8.15 3.40
CA ALA A 44 -13.66 8.08 4.07
C ALA A 44 -13.63 9.00 5.29
N PHE A 45 -14.04 10.26 5.14
CA PHE A 45 -14.11 11.23 6.23
C PHE A 45 -15.01 10.74 7.39
N ILE A 46 -16.22 10.22 7.08
CA ILE A 46 -17.12 9.68 8.10
C ILE A 46 -16.49 8.50 8.85
N ILE A 47 -15.76 7.63 8.14
CA ILE A 47 -15.08 6.49 8.75
C ILE A 47 -13.95 6.99 9.66
N GLU A 48 -13.14 7.94 9.23
CA GLU A 48 -12.05 8.51 10.02
C GLU A 48 -12.55 9.15 11.33
N GLU A 49 -13.62 9.94 11.25
CA GLU A 49 -14.22 10.60 12.42
C GLU A 49 -14.83 9.61 13.43
N ASN A 50 -15.37 8.49 12.95
CA ASN A 50 -16.07 7.52 13.78
C ASN A 50 -15.27 6.26 14.07
N ALA A 51 -14.08 6.10 13.48
CA ALA A 51 -13.24 4.93 13.72
C ALA A 51 -12.79 4.88 15.18
N PRO A 52 -12.83 3.71 15.83
CA PRO A 52 -12.31 3.56 17.18
C PRO A 52 -10.82 3.89 17.16
N LYS A 53 -10.37 4.71 18.12
CA LYS A 53 -8.94 5.03 18.25
C LYS A 53 -8.17 3.73 18.43
N LYS A 54 -7.16 3.55 17.57
CA LYS A 54 -6.28 2.37 17.61
C LYS A 54 -5.68 2.28 19.03
N ARG A 55 -5.93 1.17 19.72
CA ARG A 55 -5.16 0.85 20.92
C ARG A 55 -3.74 0.58 20.48
N GLU A 56 -2.77 1.29 21.02
CA GLU A 56 -1.35 0.98 20.86
C GLU A 56 -1.09 -0.37 21.54
N THR A 57 -1.23 -1.46 20.80
CA THR A 57 -0.75 -2.77 21.23
C THR A 57 0.73 -2.81 20.92
N GLN A 58 1.55 -2.46 21.91
CA GLN A 58 3.01 -2.60 21.81
C GLN A 58 3.48 -4.05 21.89
N ASP A 59 2.63 -4.96 22.35
CA ASP A 59 2.97 -6.36 22.55
C ASP A 59 2.43 -7.24 21.41
N GLY A 60 3.36 -7.77 20.59
CA GLY A 60 3.02 -8.76 19.58
C GLY A 60 3.49 -8.42 18.16
N TYR A 61 3.10 -9.28 17.27
CA TYR A 61 3.30 -9.12 15.83
C TYR A 61 1.96 -9.13 15.11
N ILE A 62 1.92 -8.47 13.97
CA ILE A 62 0.76 -8.42 13.09
C ILE A 62 1.10 -9.23 11.83
N THR A 63 0.27 -10.18 11.48
CA THR A 63 0.35 -10.88 10.19
C THR A 63 -0.47 -10.10 9.16
N ILE A 64 0.18 -9.70 8.08
CA ILE A 64 -0.44 -8.99 6.95
C ILE A 64 -0.63 -10.01 5.83
N LEU A 65 -1.86 -10.14 5.33
CA LEU A 65 -2.24 -11.07 4.29
C LEU A 65 -2.48 -10.36 2.96
N GLY A 66 -1.99 -10.97 1.88
CA GLY A 66 -2.20 -10.55 0.50
C GLY A 66 -1.21 -9.48 0.02
N ALA A 67 -0.69 -9.68 -1.20
CA ALA A 67 0.35 -8.84 -1.80
C ALA A 67 0.01 -7.34 -1.76
N LYS A 68 -1.23 -6.95 -2.07
CA LYS A 68 -1.66 -5.55 -2.08
C LYS A 68 -1.56 -4.90 -0.70
N ASN A 69 -2.01 -5.60 0.34
CA ASN A 69 -1.96 -5.09 1.72
C ASN A 69 -0.51 -4.97 2.21
N ILE A 70 0.33 -5.95 1.86
CA ILE A 70 1.76 -5.94 2.16
C ILE A 70 2.44 -4.75 1.48
N GLN A 71 2.20 -4.53 0.18
CA GLN A 71 2.76 -3.39 -0.55
C GLN A 71 2.32 -2.05 0.04
N ASN A 72 1.05 -1.91 0.41
CA ASN A 72 0.55 -0.70 1.06
C ASN A 72 1.24 -0.46 2.41
N LYS A 73 1.44 -1.53 3.20
CA LYS A 73 2.15 -1.43 4.47
C LYS A 73 3.61 -1.03 4.28
N ILE A 74 4.29 -1.58 3.28
CA ILE A 74 5.66 -1.20 2.94
C ILE A 74 5.72 0.29 2.57
N ARG A 75 4.85 0.78 1.68
CA ARG A 75 4.79 2.21 1.31
C ARG A 75 4.58 3.09 2.53
N GLN A 76 3.63 2.73 3.39
CA GLN A 76 3.41 3.45 4.65
C GLN A 76 4.69 3.49 5.50
N MET A 77 5.39 2.37 5.68
CA MET A 77 6.64 2.33 6.45
C MET A 77 7.75 3.19 5.82
N LEU A 78 7.86 3.19 4.49
CA LEU A 78 8.81 4.05 3.77
C LEU A 78 8.48 5.54 3.98
N GLU A 79 7.22 5.94 3.86
CA GLU A 79 6.76 7.32 4.08
C GLU A 79 6.99 7.78 5.53
N GLU A 80 6.78 6.91 6.52
CA GLU A 80 6.96 7.19 7.94
C GLU A 80 8.43 7.18 8.40
N THR A 81 9.39 6.77 7.55
CA THR A 81 10.82 6.70 7.87
C THR A 81 11.39 8.08 8.21
N LYS A 82 11.90 8.23 9.42
CA LYS A 82 12.44 9.50 9.92
C LYS A 82 13.96 9.62 9.74
N GLU A 83 14.71 8.58 10.05
CA GLU A 83 16.17 8.60 10.06
C GLU A 83 16.79 7.58 9.12
N ARG A 84 16.40 6.31 9.20
CA ARG A 84 17.11 5.22 8.53
C ARG A 84 16.21 4.08 8.09
N LEU A 85 16.62 3.47 6.99
CA LEU A 85 15.99 2.31 6.39
C LEU A 85 17.05 1.25 6.11
N TYR A 86 16.76 0.00 6.47
CA TYR A 86 17.48 -1.18 6.03
C TYR A 86 16.51 -2.08 5.28
N VAL A 87 16.84 -2.46 4.07
CA VAL A 87 16.00 -3.36 3.27
C VAL A 87 16.84 -4.41 2.56
N MET A 88 16.44 -5.67 2.71
CA MET A 88 16.96 -6.82 2.00
C MET A 88 15.85 -7.44 1.18
N ALA A 89 16.01 -7.48 -0.13
CA ALA A 89 15.05 -8.11 -1.05
C ALA A 89 15.69 -8.28 -2.44
N SER A 90 15.04 -9.08 -3.30
CA SER A 90 15.44 -9.22 -4.70
C SER A 90 15.25 -7.94 -5.50
N PHE A 91 15.91 -7.86 -6.66
CA PHE A 91 15.79 -6.74 -7.59
C PHE A 91 14.34 -6.40 -7.91
N ASP A 92 13.53 -7.40 -8.27
CA ASP A 92 12.13 -7.19 -8.70
C ASP A 92 11.26 -6.55 -7.59
N ILE A 93 11.47 -6.96 -6.35
CA ILE A 93 10.75 -6.38 -5.21
C ILE A 93 11.20 -4.93 -4.99
N LEU A 94 12.50 -4.66 -4.96
CA LEU A 94 13.02 -3.31 -4.73
C LEU A 94 12.65 -2.35 -5.85
N GLU A 95 12.62 -2.82 -7.11
CA GLU A 95 12.22 -2.02 -8.26
C GLU A 95 10.77 -1.51 -8.14
N THR A 96 9.89 -2.30 -7.51
CA THR A 96 8.50 -1.90 -7.24
C THR A 96 8.41 -0.66 -6.33
N PHE A 97 9.43 -0.43 -5.50
CA PHE A 97 9.49 0.68 -4.54
C PHE A 97 10.61 1.69 -4.85
N ARG A 98 11.18 1.66 -6.06
CA ARG A 98 12.32 2.50 -6.46
C ARG A 98 12.09 3.97 -6.16
N LYS A 99 10.93 4.52 -6.52
CA LYS A 99 10.62 5.95 -6.36
C LYS A 99 10.60 6.38 -4.89
N GLU A 100 9.99 5.57 -4.05
CA GLU A 100 9.90 5.80 -2.61
C GLU A 100 11.30 5.73 -1.97
N LEU A 101 12.11 4.74 -2.36
CA LEU A 101 13.49 4.57 -1.89
C LEU A 101 14.39 5.73 -2.33
N GLU A 102 14.30 6.16 -3.59
CA GLU A 102 15.02 7.33 -4.10
C GLU A 102 14.61 8.62 -3.36
N THR A 103 13.33 8.77 -3.07
CA THR A 103 12.81 9.91 -2.30
C THR A 103 13.42 9.96 -0.90
N LEU A 104 13.57 8.83 -0.22
CA LEU A 104 14.24 8.76 1.09
C LEU A 104 15.70 9.22 1.01
N VAL A 105 16.43 8.75 0.00
CA VAL A 105 17.83 9.14 -0.22
C VAL A 105 17.96 10.63 -0.52
N VAL A 106 17.08 11.18 -1.38
CA VAL A 106 17.06 12.62 -1.70
C VAL A 106 16.75 13.46 -0.47
N ASN A 107 15.87 12.98 0.41
CA ASN A 107 15.54 13.62 1.68
C ASN A 107 16.61 13.44 2.78
N GLY A 108 17.78 12.89 2.43
CA GLY A 108 18.92 12.75 3.36
C GLY A 108 18.78 11.64 4.38
N LYS A 109 17.84 10.71 4.19
CA LYS A 109 17.70 9.54 5.08
C LYS A 109 18.80 8.53 4.77
N LYS A 110 19.25 7.81 5.81
CA LYS A 110 20.19 6.71 5.63
C LYS A 110 19.48 5.49 5.08
N VAL A 111 19.74 5.13 3.83
CA VAL A 111 19.17 3.96 3.16
C VAL A 111 20.25 2.92 2.94
N VAL A 112 20.06 1.72 3.47
CA VAL A 112 20.94 0.55 3.30
C VAL A 112 20.18 -0.50 2.51
N LEU A 113 20.70 -0.82 1.33
CA LEU A 113 20.16 -1.80 0.39
C LEU A 113 21.02 -3.06 0.41
N ILE A 114 20.39 -4.21 0.59
CA ILE A 114 21.02 -5.51 0.55
C ILE A 114 20.30 -6.31 -0.54
N SER A 115 20.96 -6.51 -1.67
CA SER A 115 20.33 -7.11 -2.86
C SER A 115 21.36 -7.75 -3.77
N ASP A 116 20.88 -8.51 -4.75
CA ASP A 116 21.69 -9.14 -5.80
C ASP A 116 22.21 -8.12 -6.82
N ASP A 117 21.41 -7.18 -7.29
CA ASP A 117 21.82 -6.22 -8.34
C ASP A 117 20.98 -4.92 -8.37
N PHE A 118 20.46 -4.45 -7.22
CA PHE A 118 19.65 -3.24 -7.15
C PHE A 118 20.40 -2.12 -6.42
N GLU A 119 20.69 -1.04 -7.13
CA GLU A 119 21.42 0.10 -6.60
C GLU A 119 20.63 1.41 -6.75
N ILE A 120 20.81 2.31 -5.79
CA ILE A 120 20.37 3.70 -5.83
C ILE A 120 21.55 4.60 -5.53
N PRO A 121 21.80 5.65 -6.33
CA PRO A 121 22.88 6.60 -6.06
C PRO A 121 22.80 7.19 -4.65
N LYS A 122 23.93 7.23 -3.93
CA LYS A 122 24.05 7.72 -2.54
C LYS A 122 23.43 6.82 -1.44
N ALA A 123 22.73 5.74 -1.77
CA ALA A 123 22.40 4.71 -0.79
C ALA A 123 23.64 3.86 -0.47
N ILE A 124 23.63 3.25 0.71
CA ILE A 124 24.65 2.25 1.07
C ILE A 124 24.17 0.92 0.47
N TYR A 125 24.98 0.32 -0.40
CA TYR A 125 24.65 -0.90 -1.09
C TYR A 125 25.57 -2.06 -0.68
N HIS A 126 24.96 -3.20 -0.38
CA HIS A 126 25.65 -4.46 -0.13
C HIS A 126 25.15 -5.55 -1.08
N LYS A 127 26.02 -6.00 -1.97
CA LYS A 127 25.69 -7.08 -2.90
C LYS A 127 25.68 -8.42 -2.19
N THR A 128 24.55 -9.13 -2.28
CA THR A 128 24.41 -10.50 -1.78
C THR A 128 23.33 -11.23 -2.57
N GLN A 129 23.40 -12.55 -2.57
CA GLN A 129 22.33 -13.36 -3.16
C GLN A 129 21.09 -13.29 -2.24
N THR A 130 19.96 -12.95 -2.82
CA THR A 130 18.68 -12.83 -2.09
C THR A 130 17.70 -13.91 -2.55
N GLU A 131 16.80 -14.30 -1.66
CA GLU A 131 15.71 -15.18 -2.00
C GLU A 131 14.65 -14.42 -2.83
N LYS A 132 14.17 -15.05 -3.90
CA LYS A 132 13.41 -14.39 -4.97
C LYS A 132 12.18 -13.59 -4.48
N ASN A 133 11.45 -14.10 -3.52
CA ASN A 133 10.19 -13.49 -3.07
C ASN A 133 10.26 -12.97 -1.63
N GLN A 134 11.42 -13.03 -0.98
CA GLN A 134 11.56 -12.59 0.41
C GLN A 134 11.88 -11.11 0.53
N ILE A 135 11.31 -10.50 1.56
CA ILE A 135 11.66 -9.15 1.99
C ILE A 135 11.94 -9.12 3.49
N ARG A 136 12.94 -8.34 3.87
CA ARG A 136 13.20 -7.89 5.24
C ARG A 136 13.39 -6.39 5.22
N LEU A 137 12.59 -5.69 6.00
CA LEU A 137 12.55 -4.23 6.06
C LEU A 137 12.61 -3.80 7.52
N ILE A 138 13.57 -2.95 7.86
CA ILE A 138 13.68 -2.35 9.20
C ILE A 138 13.67 -0.83 9.05
N VAL A 139 12.76 -0.17 9.76
CA VAL A 139 12.62 1.29 9.78
C VAL A 139 12.99 1.83 11.14
N ASP A 140 13.89 2.81 11.15
CA ASP A 140 14.34 3.57 12.33
C ASP A 140 14.82 2.69 13.50
N SER A 141 15.24 1.45 13.22
CA SER A 141 15.57 0.44 14.24
C SER A 141 14.45 0.23 15.28
N SER A 142 13.21 0.43 14.88
CA SER A 142 12.02 0.38 15.74
C SER A 142 10.92 -0.51 15.19
N PHE A 143 10.85 -0.69 13.89
CA PHE A 143 9.84 -1.50 13.24
C PHE A 143 10.45 -2.43 12.22
N VAL A 144 9.96 -3.66 12.18
CA VAL A 144 10.36 -4.68 11.22
C VAL A 144 9.17 -5.21 10.43
N LEU A 145 9.39 -5.48 9.14
CA LEU A 145 8.47 -6.24 8.29
C LEU A 145 9.29 -7.31 7.58
N THR A 146 8.84 -8.55 7.65
CA THR A 146 9.49 -9.68 6.97
C THR A 146 8.47 -10.68 6.46
N GLY A 147 8.74 -11.31 5.32
CA GLY A 147 7.87 -12.33 4.74
C GLY A 147 8.09 -12.51 3.25
N GLU A 148 7.06 -12.97 2.56
CA GLU A 148 7.10 -13.27 1.14
C GLU A 148 6.16 -12.38 0.34
N ILE A 149 6.64 -11.95 -0.84
CA ILE A 149 5.90 -11.14 -1.81
C ILE A 149 6.07 -11.79 -3.19
N SER A 150 5.12 -12.63 -3.57
CA SER A 150 5.08 -13.27 -4.90
C SER A 150 4.07 -12.63 -5.85
N GLY A 151 3.23 -11.73 -5.33
CA GLY A 151 2.09 -11.15 -6.03
C GLY A 151 0.78 -11.89 -5.77
N SER A 152 0.79 -12.89 -4.88
CA SER A 152 -0.37 -13.72 -4.54
C SER A 152 -1.25 -13.09 -3.45
N GLU A 153 -2.55 -13.42 -3.48
CA GLU A 153 -3.47 -13.12 -2.36
C GLU A 153 -3.15 -13.92 -1.09
N HIS A 154 -2.33 -14.98 -1.22
CA HIS A 154 -1.88 -15.81 -0.10
C HIS A 154 -0.53 -15.37 0.48
N ASP A 155 0.10 -14.35 -0.08
CA ASP A 155 1.34 -13.79 0.47
C ASP A 155 1.15 -13.36 1.90
N THR A 156 2.15 -13.59 2.74
CA THR A 156 2.11 -13.23 4.16
C THR A 156 3.37 -12.52 4.58
N CYS A 157 3.21 -11.44 5.35
CA CYS A 157 4.31 -10.77 6.03
C CYS A 157 3.99 -10.55 7.50
N LEU A 158 5.02 -10.65 8.32
CA LEU A 158 4.98 -10.33 9.73
C LEU A 158 5.47 -8.88 9.92
N TYR A 159 4.71 -8.07 10.66
CA TYR A 159 5.07 -6.72 11.06
C TYR A 159 5.10 -6.61 12.57
N SER A 160 6.14 -6.00 13.13
CA SER A 160 6.27 -5.80 14.57
C SER A 160 7.08 -4.56 14.92
N GLY A 161 6.78 -3.98 16.09
CA GLY A 161 7.61 -2.99 16.78
C GLY A 161 8.32 -3.57 18.02
N GLN A 162 8.33 -4.88 18.20
CA GLN A 162 9.05 -5.50 19.32
C GLN A 162 10.56 -5.44 19.10
N GLN A 163 11.27 -4.85 20.06
CA GLN A 163 12.72 -4.62 19.94
C GLN A 163 13.51 -5.91 19.76
N ASN A 164 13.12 -6.99 20.43
CA ASN A 164 13.78 -8.30 20.29
C ASN A 164 13.69 -8.87 18.85
N LEU A 165 12.62 -8.56 18.10
CA LEU A 165 12.51 -8.96 16.68
C LEU A 165 13.33 -8.04 15.79
N VAL A 166 13.34 -6.74 16.09
CA VAL A 166 14.16 -5.74 15.35
C VAL A 166 15.66 -6.04 15.48
N ASP A 167 16.11 -6.42 16.68
CA ASP A 167 17.53 -6.67 16.97
C ASP A 167 18.08 -7.98 16.35
N VAL A 168 17.20 -8.92 16.03
CA VAL A 168 17.57 -10.23 15.44
C VAL A 168 17.59 -10.20 13.90
N MET A 169 16.88 -9.26 13.29
CA MET A 169 16.74 -9.13 11.83
C MET A 169 17.84 -8.24 11.22
#